data_b2660570b20f538571ac418e365b6c57
#
_entry.id   b2660570b20f538571ac418e365b6c57
#
_cell.length_a   1.000
_cell.length_b   1.000
_cell.length_c   1.000
_cell.angle_alpha   90.00
_cell.angle_beta   90.00
_cell.angle_gamma   90.00
#
_symmetry.space_group_name_H-M   'P 1'
#
loop_
_entity.id
_entity.type
_entity.pdbx_description
1 polymer ?
#
loop_
_entity_poly.entity_id
_entity_poly.type
_entity_poly.pdbx_seq_one_letter_code
_entity_poly.pdbx_strand_id
1 'polypeptide(L)'
;MSSTFENMNDVLNLQKKKFIKDGPPSINLRVDRLNRLTSMLVENRYAFTEALSSDFGSRSQNASLMTDVYTVLPEITNAIKNIKRWTKDEKRSSNMPFSLFGAKSYIRYEPLGTIGMISPWNFPVNLAFGPLASIFAAGNQVMHKPSELTPETAALMKELCDKAYDQDEFATFLGGPETGEAFSKLNFDHLLYTGSGNVGKHVMNAAAQNLVPVTLELGGKSPVVVGNSADIQASAKRVMFGKTMNAGQICLAPDYVMVHKDKKDEFITEA
;
A
#
# COMPACT_ATOMS: atom_id res chain seq x y z
N MET A 1 19.25 -18.99 -4.77
CA MET A 1 18.48 -18.63 -3.55
C MET A 1 19.36 -17.94 -2.50
N SER A 2 20.57 -18.43 -2.20
CA SER A 2 21.46 -17.83 -1.21
C SER A 2 21.80 -16.36 -1.49
N SER A 3 22.24 -16.02 -2.70
CA SER A 3 22.66 -14.65 -3.06
C SER A 3 21.55 -13.58 -3.00
N THR A 4 20.30 -13.92 -3.34
CA THR A 4 19.18 -12.97 -3.31
C THR A 4 18.75 -12.69 -1.87
N PHE A 5 18.71 -13.71 -1.02
CA PHE A 5 18.39 -13.54 0.41
C PHE A 5 19.48 -12.77 1.14
N GLU A 6 20.75 -13.06 0.86
CA GLU A 6 21.89 -12.33 1.39
C GLU A 6 21.83 -10.85 1.02
N ASN A 7 21.56 -10.53 -0.26
CA ASN A 7 21.38 -9.14 -0.71
C ASN A 7 20.22 -8.44 0.00
N MET A 8 19.06 -9.09 0.17
CA MET A 8 17.93 -8.51 0.92
C MET A 8 18.30 -8.24 2.39
N ASN A 9 19.02 -9.16 3.04
CA ASN A 9 19.51 -8.96 4.41
C ASN A 9 20.51 -7.80 4.52
N ASP A 10 21.40 -7.65 3.54
CA ASP A 10 22.37 -6.55 3.53
C ASP A 10 21.68 -5.20 3.44
N VAL A 11 20.67 -5.07 2.57
CA VAL A 11 19.87 -3.84 2.46
C VAL A 11 19.05 -3.59 3.71
N LEU A 12 18.43 -4.61 4.31
CA LEU A 12 17.74 -4.48 5.59
C LEU A 12 18.67 -3.96 6.68
N ASN A 13 19.86 -4.54 6.77
CA ASN A 13 20.88 -4.11 7.75
C ASN A 13 21.38 -2.69 7.47
N LEU A 14 21.53 -2.30 6.19
CA LEU A 14 21.88 -0.93 5.79
C LEU A 14 20.83 0.06 6.30
N GLN A 15 19.55 -0.20 6.01
CA GLN A 15 18.44 0.64 6.44
C GLN A 15 18.35 0.73 7.96
N LYS A 16 18.42 -0.40 8.69
CA LYS A 16 18.39 -0.40 10.15
C LYS A 16 19.56 0.36 10.78
N LYS A 17 20.77 0.16 10.27
CA LYS A 17 21.96 0.89 10.74
C LYS A 17 21.83 2.38 10.51
N LYS A 18 21.34 2.78 9.34
CA LYS A 18 21.08 4.20 9.01
C LYS A 18 20.06 4.80 9.96
N PHE A 19 18.94 4.11 10.18
CA PHE A 19 17.88 4.57 11.08
C PHE A 19 18.38 4.75 12.53
N ILE A 20 19.16 3.79 13.03
CA ILE A 20 19.74 3.90 14.39
C ILE A 20 20.76 5.05 14.48
N LYS A 21 21.59 5.23 13.45
CA LYS A 21 22.61 6.27 13.40
C LYS A 21 22.03 7.68 13.32
N ASP A 22 21.08 7.89 12.41
CA ASP A 22 20.59 9.22 12.05
C ASP A 22 19.33 9.61 12.85
N GLY A 23 18.65 8.63 13.46
CA GLY A 23 17.37 8.80 14.14
C GLY A 23 16.20 9.08 13.20
N PRO A 24 15.03 9.48 13.75
CA PRO A 24 13.85 9.78 12.94
C PRO A 24 14.10 10.90 11.93
N PRO A 25 13.75 10.74 10.65
CA PRO A 25 13.97 11.76 9.65
C PRO A 25 13.15 13.01 9.93
N SER A 26 13.70 14.18 9.61
CA SER A 26 13.00 15.45 9.74
C SER A 26 11.73 15.50 8.88
N ILE A 27 10.78 16.36 9.24
CA ILE A 27 9.57 16.57 8.43
C ILE A 27 9.94 17.00 7.00
N ASN A 28 10.97 17.84 6.84
CA ASN A 28 11.41 18.28 5.52
C ASN A 28 11.91 17.12 4.66
N LEU A 29 12.67 16.18 5.21
CA LEU A 29 13.13 14.99 4.48
C LEU A 29 11.94 14.07 4.13
N ARG A 30 10.97 13.91 5.04
CA ARG A 30 9.75 13.13 4.73
C ARG A 30 8.94 13.76 3.59
N VAL A 31 8.80 15.08 3.60
CA VAL A 31 8.12 15.85 2.53
C VAL A 31 8.92 15.76 1.21
N ASP A 32 10.24 15.80 1.26
CA ASP A 32 11.10 15.61 0.10
C ASP A 32 10.87 14.24 -0.56
N ARG A 33 10.84 13.16 0.23
CA ARG A 33 10.53 11.80 -0.26
C ARG A 33 9.16 11.75 -0.95
N LEU A 34 8.16 12.40 -0.39
CA LEU A 34 6.81 12.48 -0.94
C LEU A 34 6.75 13.30 -2.24
N ASN A 35 7.52 14.38 -2.33
CA ASN A 35 7.62 15.18 -3.57
C ASN A 35 8.33 14.40 -4.68
N ARG A 36 9.40 13.66 -4.37
CA ARG A 36 10.08 12.77 -5.33
C ARG A 36 9.12 11.68 -5.85
N LEU A 37 8.28 11.11 -4.98
CA LEU A 37 7.24 10.15 -5.37
C LEU A 37 6.22 10.80 -6.32
N THR A 38 5.78 12.03 -6.03
CA THR A 38 4.87 12.78 -6.90
C THR A 38 5.48 13.02 -8.29
N SER A 39 6.71 13.54 -8.35
CA SER A 39 7.41 13.80 -9.62
C SER A 39 7.57 12.52 -10.43
N MET A 40 8.04 11.45 -9.80
CA MET A 40 8.20 10.14 -10.44
C MET A 40 6.90 9.64 -11.09
N LEU A 41 5.78 9.72 -10.37
CA LEU A 41 4.48 9.27 -10.88
C LEU A 41 3.96 10.15 -12.02
N VAL A 42 4.04 11.48 -11.88
CA VAL A 42 3.50 12.43 -12.87
C VAL A 42 4.33 12.42 -14.15
N GLU A 43 5.64 12.43 -14.03
CA GLU A 43 6.55 12.45 -15.17
C GLU A 43 6.49 11.15 -16.00
N ASN A 44 6.32 10.00 -15.33
CA ASN A 44 6.31 8.69 -15.96
C ASN A 44 4.91 8.07 -16.09
N ARG A 45 3.84 8.87 -15.96
CA ARG A 45 2.46 8.38 -15.97
C ARG A 45 2.09 7.55 -17.20
N TYR A 46 2.59 7.91 -18.37
CA TYR A 46 2.32 7.17 -19.61
C TYR A 46 3.15 5.89 -19.71
N ALA A 47 4.40 5.89 -19.25
CA ALA A 47 5.21 4.69 -19.16
C ALA A 47 4.55 3.63 -18.25
N PHE A 48 3.97 4.07 -17.12
CA PHE A 48 3.17 3.18 -16.26
C PHE A 48 1.95 2.62 -17.00
N THR A 49 1.23 3.43 -17.79
CA THR A 49 0.07 2.92 -18.53
C THR A 49 0.45 1.94 -19.64
N GLU A 50 1.58 2.12 -20.27
CA GLU A 50 2.14 1.20 -21.27
C GLU A 50 2.55 -0.13 -20.63
N ALA A 51 3.29 -0.10 -19.52
CA ALA A 51 3.67 -1.29 -18.78
C ALA A 51 2.43 -2.07 -18.28
N LEU A 52 1.45 -1.38 -17.71
CA LEU A 52 0.17 -1.96 -17.29
C LEU A 52 -0.61 -2.57 -18.47
N SER A 53 -0.63 -1.92 -19.64
CA SER A 53 -1.27 -2.47 -20.82
C SER A 53 -0.56 -3.74 -21.31
N SER A 54 0.75 -3.76 -21.24
CA SER A 54 1.56 -4.95 -21.58
C SER A 54 1.26 -6.13 -20.66
N ASP A 55 1.29 -5.91 -19.34
CA ASP A 55 1.04 -6.95 -18.35
C ASP A 55 -0.39 -7.52 -18.39
N PHE A 56 -1.39 -6.67 -18.67
CA PHE A 56 -2.81 -7.07 -18.72
C PHE A 56 -3.31 -7.43 -20.12
N GLY A 57 -2.49 -7.27 -21.15
CA GLY A 57 -2.80 -7.58 -22.54
C GLY A 57 -3.66 -6.55 -23.28
N SER A 58 -4.44 -5.72 -22.61
CA SER A 58 -5.30 -4.72 -23.27
C SER A 58 -5.93 -3.71 -22.29
N ARG A 59 -5.34 -3.49 -21.13
CA ARG A 59 -5.90 -2.55 -20.16
C ARG A 59 -5.87 -1.12 -20.70
N SER A 60 -7.03 -0.43 -20.67
CA SER A 60 -7.16 0.94 -21.16
C SER A 60 -6.20 1.88 -20.45
N GLN A 61 -5.48 2.71 -21.21
CA GLN A 61 -4.59 3.74 -20.66
C GLN A 61 -5.34 4.71 -19.74
N ASN A 62 -6.56 5.15 -20.14
CA ASN A 62 -7.36 6.03 -19.30
C ASN A 62 -7.79 5.36 -17.99
N ALA A 63 -8.17 4.08 -18.04
CA ALA A 63 -8.48 3.33 -16.83
C ALA A 63 -7.25 3.22 -15.92
N SER A 64 -6.07 2.88 -16.48
CA SER A 64 -4.82 2.78 -15.74
C SER A 64 -4.40 4.12 -15.11
N LEU A 65 -4.51 5.23 -15.85
CA LEU A 65 -4.26 6.56 -15.28
C LEU A 65 -5.17 6.87 -14.09
N MET A 66 -6.47 6.56 -14.23
CA MET A 66 -7.45 6.88 -13.19
C MET A 66 -7.34 5.99 -11.96
N THR A 67 -7.03 4.69 -12.13
CA THR A 67 -7.10 3.71 -11.05
C THR A 67 -5.74 3.38 -10.42
N ASP A 68 -4.65 3.57 -11.15
CA ASP A 68 -3.31 3.26 -10.65
C ASP A 68 -2.46 4.50 -10.36
N VAL A 69 -2.48 5.51 -11.24
CA VAL A 69 -1.58 6.66 -11.10
C VAL A 69 -2.23 7.80 -10.32
N TYR A 70 -3.39 8.27 -10.79
CA TYR A 70 -4.00 9.48 -10.20
C TYR A 70 -4.64 9.26 -8.85
N THR A 71 -4.98 8.03 -8.48
CA THR A 71 -5.47 7.69 -7.14
C THR A 71 -4.42 7.88 -6.05
N VAL A 72 -3.13 7.76 -6.37
CA VAL A 72 -2.03 7.94 -5.41
C VAL A 72 -1.79 9.41 -5.07
N LEU A 73 -1.99 10.33 -6.02
CA LEU A 73 -1.66 11.75 -5.84
C LEU A 73 -2.44 12.44 -4.70
N PRO A 74 -3.74 12.20 -4.51
CA PRO A 74 -4.47 12.72 -3.35
C PRO A 74 -3.93 12.21 -2.01
N GLU A 75 -3.49 10.95 -1.94
CA GLU A 75 -2.91 10.36 -0.73
C GLU A 75 -1.59 11.05 -0.36
N ILE A 76 -0.70 11.24 -1.33
CA ILE A 76 0.55 11.99 -1.14
C ILE A 76 0.26 13.44 -0.71
N THR A 77 -0.67 14.09 -1.39
CA THR A 77 -1.05 15.48 -1.08
C THR A 77 -1.62 15.61 0.34
N ASN A 78 -2.47 14.65 0.74
CA ASN A 78 -3.02 14.59 2.09
C ASN A 78 -1.91 14.36 3.12
N ALA A 79 -0.96 13.48 2.86
CA ALA A 79 0.18 13.23 3.73
C ALA A 79 1.03 14.50 3.93
N ILE A 80 1.40 15.18 2.85
CA ILE A 80 2.18 16.43 2.91
C ILE A 80 1.45 17.52 3.73
N LYS A 81 0.15 17.68 3.51
CA LYS A 81 -0.66 18.69 4.24
C LYS A 81 -0.77 18.42 5.74
N ASN A 82 -0.80 17.15 6.13
CA ASN A 82 -1.13 16.77 7.50
C ASN A 82 0.07 16.30 8.33
N ILE A 83 1.23 16.03 7.73
CA ILE A 83 2.39 15.48 8.42
C ILE A 83 2.79 16.24 9.69
N LYS A 84 2.79 17.58 9.66
CA LYS A 84 3.09 18.41 10.83
C LYS A 84 2.08 18.22 11.97
N ARG A 85 0.80 17.98 11.64
CA ARG A 85 -0.24 17.72 12.60
C ARG A 85 -0.13 16.30 13.17
N TRP A 86 0.12 15.33 12.32
CA TRP A 86 0.23 13.91 12.71
C TRP A 86 1.44 13.60 13.60
N THR A 87 2.53 14.34 13.43
CA THR A 87 3.77 14.15 14.20
C THR A 87 3.86 15.03 15.45
N LYS A 88 2.82 15.82 15.75
CA LYS A 88 2.79 16.69 16.91
C LYS A 88 2.57 15.89 18.19
N ASP A 89 3.39 16.17 19.23
CA ASP A 89 3.21 15.60 20.56
C ASP A 89 1.79 15.88 21.11
N GLU A 90 1.13 14.85 21.57
CA GLU A 90 -0.19 14.96 22.21
C GLU A 90 -0.03 14.99 23.74
N LYS A 91 -0.40 16.10 24.36
CA LYS A 91 -0.37 16.24 25.82
C LYS A 91 -1.34 15.25 26.49
N ARG A 92 -0.90 14.68 27.60
CA ARG A 92 -1.70 13.81 28.49
C ARG A 92 -1.64 14.33 29.91
N SER A 93 -2.62 13.95 30.74
CA SER A 93 -2.59 14.24 32.17
C SER A 93 -1.46 13.45 32.84
N SER A 94 -0.72 14.11 33.72
CA SER A 94 0.24 13.43 34.60
C SER A 94 -0.44 13.07 35.93
N ASN A 95 -0.04 11.92 36.49
CA ASN A 95 -0.61 11.43 37.76
C ASN A 95 -0.23 12.34 38.94
N MET A 96 -1.15 12.43 39.93
CA MET A 96 -0.85 13.02 41.21
C MET A 96 0.12 12.14 42.02
N PRO A 97 1.03 12.73 42.82
CA PRO A 97 1.26 14.15 43.04
C PRO A 97 2.20 14.84 42.05
N PHE A 98 2.76 14.09 41.09
CA PHE A 98 3.81 14.57 40.18
C PHE A 98 3.37 15.79 39.35
N SER A 99 2.09 15.86 38.97
CA SER A 99 1.53 17.03 38.26
C SER A 99 1.68 18.33 39.02
N LEU A 100 1.63 18.31 40.38
CA LEU A 100 1.86 19.47 41.23
C LEU A 100 3.30 19.97 41.20
N PHE A 101 4.24 19.07 40.92
CA PHE A 101 5.66 19.39 40.81
C PHE A 101 6.10 19.66 39.35
N GLY A 102 5.15 19.92 38.45
CA GLY A 102 5.45 20.30 37.06
C GLY A 102 5.73 19.17 36.10
N ALA A 103 5.44 17.91 36.47
CA ALA A 103 5.56 16.78 35.55
C ALA A 103 4.62 16.94 34.34
N LYS A 104 5.16 16.62 33.16
CA LYS A 104 4.43 16.68 31.88
C LYS A 104 4.45 15.30 31.23
N SER A 105 3.30 14.85 30.76
CA SER A 105 3.15 13.61 29.99
C SER A 105 2.64 13.92 28.59
N TYR A 106 3.15 13.23 27.61
CA TYR A 106 2.71 13.34 26.22
C TYR A 106 2.91 12.03 25.47
N ILE A 107 2.16 11.83 24.41
CA ILE A 107 2.40 10.78 23.41
C ILE A 107 3.19 11.42 22.27
N ARG A 108 4.29 10.79 21.91
CA ARG A 108 5.07 11.14 20.72
C ARG A 108 4.96 10.02 19.71
N TYR A 109 4.66 10.39 18.45
CA TYR A 109 4.60 9.46 17.34
C TYR A 109 5.97 9.36 16.68
N GLU A 110 6.55 8.17 16.74
CA GLU A 110 7.88 7.87 16.18
C GLU A 110 7.74 6.86 15.02
N PRO A 111 8.62 6.91 13.99
CA PRO A 111 8.66 5.87 12.97
C PRO A 111 9.03 4.52 13.56
N LEU A 112 8.52 3.45 12.98
CA LEU A 112 8.82 2.09 13.40
C LEU A 112 10.25 1.65 13.01
N GLY A 113 10.72 2.10 11.84
CA GLY A 113 12.02 1.72 11.29
C GLY A 113 11.92 1.28 9.83
N THR A 114 12.34 0.07 9.50
CA THR A 114 12.28 -0.50 8.15
C THR A 114 11.00 -1.32 7.96
N ILE A 115 10.18 -0.91 7.00
CA ILE A 115 8.93 -1.58 6.64
C ILE A 115 9.16 -2.48 5.42
N GLY A 116 8.82 -3.77 5.56
CA GLY A 116 8.65 -4.65 4.41
C GLY A 116 7.29 -4.42 3.77
N MET A 117 7.21 -4.31 2.45
CA MET A 117 5.96 -4.13 1.71
C MET A 117 5.89 -5.12 0.55
N ILE A 118 4.85 -5.95 0.53
CA ILE A 118 4.53 -6.86 -0.57
C ILE A 118 3.25 -6.37 -1.22
N SER A 119 3.32 -5.95 -2.48
CA SER A 119 2.17 -5.40 -3.21
C SER A 119 1.62 -6.37 -4.27
N PRO A 120 0.30 -6.29 -4.56
CA PRO A 120 -0.39 -7.21 -5.46
C PRO A 120 -0.28 -6.77 -6.93
N TRP A 121 -0.91 -7.57 -7.79
CA TRP A 121 -0.89 -7.41 -9.24
C TRP A 121 -2.06 -6.59 -9.81
N ASN A 122 -3.21 -6.53 -9.13
CA ASN A 122 -4.46 -6.00 -9.71
C ASN A 122 -4.47 -4.48 -9.92
N PHE A 123 -3.82 -3.72 -9.05
CA PHE A 123 -3.50 -2.31 -9.18
C PHE A 123 -2.06 -2.08 -8.69
N PRO A 124 -1.07 -2.55 -9.45
CA PRO A 124 0.29 -2.68 -8.92
C PRO A 124 0.93 -1.33 -8.56
N VAL A 125 0.62 -0.26 -9.29
CA VAL A 125 1.15 1.09 -9.00
C VAL A 125 0.44 1.72 -7.81
N ASN A 126 -0.90 1.68 -7.79
CA ASN A 126 -1.69 2.25 -6.70
C ASN A 126 -1.40 1.55 -5.36
N LEU A 127 -1.47 0.21 -5.35
CA LEU A 127 -1.34 -0.56 -4.10
C LEU A 127 0.12 -0.71 -3.62
N ALA A 128 1.09 -0.24 -4.40
CA ALA A 128 2.46 -0.01 -3.93
C ALA A 128 2.64 1.41 -3.40
N PHE A 129 2.31 2.42 -4.18
CA PHE A 129 2.68 3.81 -3.90
C PHE A 129 1.67 4.57 -3.03
N GLY A 130 0.41 4.14 -2.97
CA GLY A 130 -0.56 4.66 -2.00
C GLY A 130 -0.11 4.43 -0.55
N PRO A 131 0.08 3.17 -0.12
CA PRO A 131 0.64 2.89 1.20
C PRO A 131 2.01 3.52 1.46
N LEU A 132 2.88 3.57 0.43
CA LEU A 132 4.21 4.20 0.53
C LEU A 132 4.12 5.66 0.96
N ALA A 133 3.11 6.41 0.51
CA ALA A 133 2.90 7.79 0.92
C ALA A 133 2.75 7.91 2.45
N SER A 134 1.97 7.03 3.07
CA SER A 134 1.78 6.99 4.52
C SER A 134 3.03 6.51 5.26
N ILE A 135 3.74 5.52 4.71
CA ILE A 135 4.98 4.97 5.28
C ILE A 135 6.07 6.04 5.31
N PHE A 136 6.25 6.80 4.23
CA PHE A 136 7.20 7.92 4.18
C PHE A 136 6.79 9.09 5.08
N ALA A 137 5.49 9.41 5.15
CA ALA A 137 5.01 10.43 6.07
C ALA A 137 5.28 10.08 7.53
N ALA A 138 5.14 8.81 7.91
CA ALA A 138 5.50 8.32 9.24
C ALA A 138 7.02 8.36 9.50
N GLY A 139 7.86 8.45 8.47
CA GLY A 139 9.32 8.56 8.59
C GLY A 139 10.05 7.23 8.51
N ASN A 140 9.41 6.20 8.00
CA ASN A 140 10.01 4.88 7.85
C ASN A 140 10.86 4.76 6.57
N GLN A 141 11.71 3.75 6.54
CA GLN A 141 12.39 3.23 5.36
C GLN A 141 11.62 2.03 4.82
N VAL A 142 11.80 1.69 3.55
CA VAL A 142 10.98 0.66 2.90
C VAL A 142 11.82 -0.30 2.07
N MET A 143 11.50 -1.57 2.20
CA MET A 143 11.87 -2.59 1.22
C MET A 143 10.58 -3.08 0.56
N HIS A 144 10.57 -3.15 -0.77
CA HIS A 144 9.39 -3.46 -1.56
C HIS A 144 9.59 -4.70 -2.43
N LYS A 145 8.62 -5.62 -2.38
CA LYS A 145 8.51 -6.76 -3.28
C LYS A 145 7.20 -6.64 -4.07
N PRO A 146 7.24 -6.15 -5.34
CA PRO A 146 6.06 -6.12 -6.20
C PRO A 146 5.68 -7.52 -6.67
N SER A 147 4.46 -7.68 -7.19
CA SER A 147 3.98 -8.94 -7.74
C SER A 147 4.76 -9.34 -9.00
N GLU A 148 5.06 -10.62 -9.11
CA GLU A 148 5.65 -11.25 -10.30
C GLU A 148 4.65 -11.43 -11.45
N LEU A 149 3.36 -11.25 -11.18
CA LEU A 149 2.29 -11.37 -12.19
C LEU A 149 2.17 -10.13 -13.09
N THR A 150 2.85 -9.04 -12.72
CA THR A 150 2.94 -7.80 -13.52
C THR A 150 4.41 -7.41 -13.70
N PRO A 151 5.18 -8.20 -14.47
CA PRO A 151 6.63 -8.08 -14.55
C PRO A 151 7.11 -6.77 -15.20
N GLU A 152 6.44 -6.27 -16.24
CA GLU A 152 6.80 -5.01 -16.90
C GLU A 152 6.58 -3.82 -15.95
N THR A 153 5.44 -3.79 -15.28
CA THR A 153 5.16 -2.74 -14.28
C THR A 153 6.13 -2.83 -13.10
N ALA A 154 6.43 -4.03 -12.62
CA ALA A 154 7.37 -4.25 -11.52
C ALA A 154 8.80 -3.81 -11.88
N ALA A 155 9.26 -4.11 -13.11
CA ALA A 155 10.57 -3.67 -13.61
C ALA A 155 10.65 -2.15 -13.71
N LEU A 156 9.61 -1.50 -14.26
CA LEU A 156 9.53 -0.04 -14.34
C LEU A 156 9.52 0.61 -12.95
N MET A 157 8.73 0.07 -12.01
CA MET A 157 8.72 0.57 -10.63
C MET A 157 10.12 0.49 -10.00
N LYS A 158 10.82 -0.63 -10.18
CA LYS A 158 12.18 -0.77 -9.67
C LYS A 158 13.12 0.27 -10.28
N GLU A 159 13.15 0.38 -11.61
CA GLU A 159 14.00 1.34 -12.34
C GLU A 159 13.81 2.77 -11.86
N LEU A 160 12.55 3.21 -11.75
CA LEU A 160 12.22 4.57 -11.37
C LEU A 160 12.50 4.84 -9.88
N CYS A 161 12.24 3.86 -9.03
CA CYS A 161 12.55 3.97 -7.60
C CYS A 161 14.07 3.99 -7.35
N ASP A 162 14.85 3.17 -8.03
CA ASP A 162 16.32 3.16 -7.91
C ASP A 162 16.95 4.49 -8.39
N LYS A 163 16.28 5.23 -9.29
CA LYS A 163 16.68 6.58 -9.69
C LYS A 163 16.26 7.67 -8.69
N ALA A 164 15.13 7.48 -8.03
CA ALA A 164 14.53 8.48 -7.15
C ALA A 164 15.03 8.40 -5.70
N TYR A 165 15.46 7.22 -5.25
CA TYR A 165 15.80 6.95 -3.85
C TYR A 165 17.09 6.16 -3.72
N ASP A 166 17.85 6.44 -2.67
CA ASP A 166 18.95 5.59 -2.24
C ASP A 166 18.40 4.32 -1.58
N GLN A 167 19.17 3.22 -1.62
CA GLN A 167 18.76 1.93 -1.05
C GLN A 167 18.50 1.99 0.46
N ASP A 168 19.07 2.95 1.16
CA ASP A 168 18.83 3.19 2.57
C ASP A 168 17.54 3.95 2.87
N GLU A 169 16.83 4.42 1.82
CA GLU A 169 15.49 5.01 1.91
C GLU A 169 14.42 4.05 1.39
N PHE A 170 14.63 3.50 0.18
CA PHE A 170 13.70 2.61 -0.52
C PHE A 170 14.46 1.63 -1.42
N ALA A 171 14.12 0.36 -1.34
CA ALA A 171 14.73 -0.66 -2.21
C ALA A 171 13.67 -1.63 -2.75
N THR A 172 13.71 -1.95 -4.04
CA THR A 172 12.77 -2.89 -4.69
C THR A 172 13.47 -4.19 -5.08
N PHE A 173 12.84 -5.32 -4.73
CA PHE A 173 13.32 -6.67 -5.02
C PHE A 173 12.34 -7.40 -5.94
N LEU A 174 12.78 -7.69 -7.16
CA LEU A 174 12.02 -8.48 -8.13
C LEU A 174 12.25 -9.97 -7.89
N GLY A 175 11.28 -10.77 -8.28
CA GLY A 175 11.35 -12.23 -8.21
C GLY A 175 10.01 -12.89 -7.99
N GLY A 176 9.99 -14.21 -8.11
CA GLY A 176 8.80 -15.04 -7.98
C GLY A 176 8.37 -15.33 -6.53
N PRO A 177 7.52 -16.35 -6.35
CA PRO A 177 7.01 -16.74 -5.03
C PRO A 177 8.12 -17.06 -4.02
N GLU A 178 9.23 -17.67 -4.47
CA GLU A 178 10.39 -17.99 -3.63
C GLU A 178 11.06 -16.73 -3.06
N THR A 179 11.10 -15.65 -3.85
CA THR A 179 11.59 -14.35 -3.36
C THR A 179 10.62 -13.75 -2.34
N GLY A 180 9.30 -13.87 -2.57
CA GLY A 180 8.28 -13.45 -1.62
C GLY A 180 8.36 -14.21 -0.29
N GLU A 181 8.60 -15.52 -0.34
CA GLU A 181 8.81 -16.35 0.85
C GLU A 181 10.07 -15.93 1.62
N ALA A 182 11.19 -15.75 0.92
CA ALA A 182 12.44 -15.28 1.53
C ALA A 182 12.29 -13.88 2.13
N PHE A 183 11.62 -12.96 1.43
CA PHE A 183 11.33 -11.61 1.89
C PHE A 183 10.49 -11.61 3.17
N SER A 184 9.47 -12.47 3.26
CA SER A 184 8.58 -12.57 4.42
C SER A 184 9.29 -13.06 5.69
N LYS A 185 10.45 -13.71 5.56
CA LYS A 185 11.28 -14.19 6.68
C LYS A 185 12.26 -13.15 7.22
N LEU A 186 12.34 -11.97 6.59
CA LEU A 186 13.24 -10.92 7.04
C LEU A 186 12.73 -10.27 8.34
N ASN A 187 13.66 -9.84 9.18
CA ASN A 187 13.36 -9.22 10.46
C ASN A 187 13.06 -7.72 10.30
N PHE A 188 11.92 -7.41 9.66
CA PHE A 188 11.40 -6.04 9.54
C PHE A 188 10.90 -5.50 10.88
N ASP A 189 10.71 -4.19 10.96
CA ASP A 189 10.03 -3.57 12.09
C ASP A 189 8.50 -3.59 11.92
N HIS A 190 8.03 -3.77 10.69
CA HIS A 190 6.65 -4.07 10.31
C HIS A 190 6.61 -4.67 8.91
N LEU A 191 5.62 -5.52 8.60
CA LEU A 191 5.41 -6.08 7.27
C LEU A 191 3.98 -5.79 6.80
N LEU A 192 3.86 -5.06 5.68
CA LEU A 192 2.61 -4.81 4.99
C LEU A 192 2.48 -5.80 3.82
N TYR A 193 1.40 -6.52 3.78
CA TYR A 193 1.05 -7.43 2.69
C TYR A 193 -0.33 -7.10 2.13
N THR A 194 -0.43 -6.95 0.82
CA THR A 194 -1.70 -6.86 0.10
C THR A 194 -1.80 -7.99 -0.91
N GLY A 195 -2.85 -8.81 -0.84
CA GLY A 195 -3.02 -9.96 -1.72
C GLY A 195 -4.05 -10.98 -1.26
N SER A 196 -3.88 -12.25 -1.65
CA SER A 196 -4.80 -13.31 -1.27
C SER A 196 -4.68 -13.73 0.20
N GLY A 197 -5.81 -14.12 0.82
CA GLY A 197 -5.81 -14.60 2.21
C GLY A 197 -4.97 -15.86 2.42
N ASN A 198 -4.84 -16.72 1.42
CA ASN A 198 -4.00 -17.92 1.53
C ASN A 198 -2.52 -17.57 1.64
N VAL A 199 -2.02 -16.68 0.78
CA VAL A 199 -0.63 -16.19 0.87
C VAL A 199 -0.42 -15.35 2.12
N GLY A 200 -1.42 -14.53 2.52
CA GLY A 200 -1.37 -13.75 3.76
C GLY A 200 -1.12 -14.59 5.01
N LYS A 201 -1.69 -15.81 5.08
CA LYS A 201 -1.39 -16.75 6.17
C LYS A 201 0.07 -17.19 6.18
N HIS A 202 0.67 -17.45 5.02
CA HIS A 202 2.08 -17.81 4.92
C HIS A 202 2.99 -16.64 5.31
N VAL A 203 2.66 -15.43 4.86
CA VAL A 203 3.36 -14.19 5.22
C VAL A 203 3.31 -13.97 6.74
N MET A 204 2.14 -14.08 7.35
CA MET A 204 1.96 -13.93 8.79
C MET A 204 2.74 -15.00 9.59
N ASN A 205 2.71 -16.25 9.14
CA ASN A 205 3.46 -17.33 9.77
C ASN A 205 4.98 -17.10 9.70
N ALA A 206 5.49 -16.63 8.55
CA ALA A 206 6.90 -16.32 8.39
C ALA A 206 7.33 -15.14 9.27
N ALA A 207 6.55 -14.07 9.29
CA ALA A 207 6.79 -12.87 10.11
C ALA A 207 6.79 -13.19 11.62
N ALA A 208 5.90 -14.08 12.06
CA ALA A 208 5.77 -14.49 13.47
C ALA A 208 7.04 -15.13 14.02
N GLN A 209 7.87 -15.76 13.18
CA GLN A 209 9.14 -16.37 13.63
C GLN A 209 10.12 -15.33 14.19
N ASN A 210 10.02 -14.08 13.74
CA ASN A 210 10.84 -12.96 14.19
C ASN A 210 10.02 -11.92 15.00
N LEU A 211 8.79 -12.25 15.38
CA LEU A 211 7.85 -11.35 16.08
C LEU A 211 7.58 -10.04 15.30
N VAL A 212 7.66 -10.09 13.97
CA VAL A 212 7.37 -8.94 13.11
C VAL A 212 5.86 -8.69 13.07
N PRO A 213 5.38 -7.50 13.47
CA PRO A 213 3.98 -7.12 13.32
C PRO A 213 3.59 -7.05 11.85
N VAL A 214 2.35 -7.47 11.52
CA VAL A 214 1.86 -7.48 10.14
C VAL A 214 0.58 -6.67 9.99
N THR A 215 0.44 -6.02 8.83
CA THR A 215 -0.84 -5.52 8.31
C THR A 215 -1.16 -6.33 7.06
N LEU A 216 -2.34 -6.95 7.06
CA LEU A 216 -2.82 -7.79 5.95
C LEU A 216 -4.02 -7.12 5.30
N GLU A 217 -3.86 -6.67 4.06
CA GLU A 217 -4.91 -6.19 3.18
C GLU A 217 -5.31 -7.31 2.22
N LEU A 218 -6.52 -7.84 2.38
CA LEU A 218 -6.94 -9.08 1.74
C LEU A 218 -8.16 -8.87 0.84
N GLY A 219 -8.45 -9.86 0.01
CA GLY A 219 -9.68 -9.90 -0.77
C GLY A 219 -10.91 -10.15 0.11
N GLY A 220 -12.08 -9.90 -0.46
CA GLY A 220 -13.36 -10.07 0.20
C GLY A 220 -14.43 -10.61 -0.72
N LYS A 221 -15.60 -10.89 -0.13
CA LYS A 221 -16.85 -11.22 -0.81
C LYS A 221 -17.86 -10.11 -0.50
N SER A 222 -17.71 -8.96 -1.16
CA SER A 222 -18.46 -7.75 -0.86
C SER A 222 -19.92 -7.87 -1.24
N PRO A 223 -20.86 -7.93 -0.28
CA PRO A 223 -22.29 -7.97 -0.55
C PRO A 223 -22.82 -6.60 -0.98
N VAL A 224 -23.76 -6.60 -1.91
CA VAL A 224 -24.60 -5.42 -2.19
C VAL A 224 -26.01 -5.68 -1.68
N VAL A 225 -26.56 -4.76 -0.91
CA VAL A 225 -27.93 -4.84 -0.40
C VAL A 225 -28.78 -3.77 -1.09
N VAL A 226 -29.76 -4.20 -1.88
CA VAL A 226 -30.70 -3.33 -2.57
C VAL A 226 -32.07 -3.42 -1.87
N GLY A 227 -32.39 -2.41 -1.06
CA GLY A 227 -33.63 -2.35 -0.31
C GLY A 227 -34.86 -2.10 -1.19
N ASN A 228 -36.06 -2.33 -0.64
CA ASN A 228 -37.30 -2.21 -1.38
C ASN A 228 -37.59 -0.77 -1.91
N SER A 229 -37.10 0.25 -1.22
CA SER A 229 -37.24 1.67 -1.62
C SER A 229 -36.15 2.17 -2.57
N ALA A 230 -35.20 1.30 -2.96
CA ALA A 230 -34.12 1.70 -3.85
C ALA A 230 -34.61 1.91 -5.29
N ASP A 231 -33.97 2.86 -5.97
CA ASP A 231 -34.06 2.99 -7.43
C ASP A 231 -33.32 1.81 -8.06
N ILE A 232 -34.07 0.89 -8.68
CA ILE A 232 -33.53 -0.37 -9.19
C ILE A 232 -32.61 -0.13 -10.39
N GLN A 233 -33.01 0.74 -11.32
CA GLN A 233 -32.21 1.04 -12.51
C GLN A 233 -30.87 1.67 -12.12
N ALA A 234 -30.89 2.68 -11.25
CA ALA A 234 -29.66 3.30 -10.78
C ALA A 234 -28.78 2.32 -9.99
N SER A 235 -29.40 1.44 -9.20
CA SER A 235 -28.68 0.41 -8.42
C SER A 235 -28.01 -0.60 -9.32
N ALA A 236 -28.72 -1.15 -10.31
CA ALA A 236 -28.18 -2.11 -11.28
C ALA A 236 -26.99 -1.52 -12.04
N LYS A 237 -27.14 -0.32 -12.61
CA LYS A 237 -26.05 0.37 -13.33
C LYS A 237 -24.81 0.60 -12.46
N ARG A 238 -24.97 1.02 -11.20
CA ARG A 238 -23.84 1.23 -10.27
C ARG A 238 -23.16 -0.08 -9.89
N VAL A 239 -23.94 -1.12 -9.63
CA VAL A 239 -23.39 -2.45 -9.30
C VAL A 239 -22.59 -2.99 -10.48
N MET A 240 -23.14 -2.94 -11.69
CA MET A 240 -22.46 -3.43 -12.90
C MET A 240 -21.23 -2.60 -13.23
N PHE A 241 -21.29 -1.27 -13.11
CA PHE A 241 -20.10 -0.42 -13.25
C PHE A 241 -18.99 -0.80 -12.26
N GLY A 242 -19.33 -0.94 -10.98
CA GLY A 242 -18.36 -1.35 -9.95
C GLY A 242 -17.82 -2.76 -10.17
N LYS A 243 -18.66 -3.69 -10.65
CA LYS A 243 -18.26 -5.07 -10.93
C LYS A 243 -17.38 -5.21 -12.17
N THR A 244 -17.65 -4.44 -13.21
CA THR A 244 -16.89 -4.55 -14.49
C THR A 244 -15.60 -3.74 -14.48
N MET A 245 -15.44 -2.80 -13.55
CA MET A 245 -14.20 -2.06 -13.39
C MET A 245 -13.04 -3.05 -13.15
N ASN A 246 -11.95 -2.88 -13.90
CA ASN A 246 -10.78 -3.77 -13.88
C ASN A 246 -11.16 -5.27 -14.02
N ALA A 247 -12.20 -5.58 -14.81
CA ALA A 247 -12.76 -6.92 -14.98
C ALA A 247 -13.15 -7.62 -13.65
N GLY A 248 -13.53 -6.84 -12.64
CA GLY A 248 -13.90 -7.34 -11.31
C GLY A 248 -12.71 -7.71 -10.41
N GLN A 249 -11.47 -7.43 -10.84
CA GLN A 249 -10.25 -7.77 -10.11
C GLN A 249 -9.94 -6.73 -9.02
N ILE A 250 -10.91 -6.49 -8.14
CA ILE A 250 -10.85 -5.50 -7.05
C ILE A 250 -11.25 -6.19 -5.76
N CYS A 251 -10.49 -5.97 -4.68
CA CYS A 251 -10.78 -6.52 -3.36
C CYS A 251 -12.17 -6.12 -2.82
N LEU A 252 -12.70 -4.98 -3.27
CA LEU A 252 -14.00 -4.42 -2.89
C LEU A 252 -15.09 -4.63 -3.97
N ALA A 253 -14.80 -5.29 -5.11
CA ALA A 253 -15.77 -5.42 -6.18
C ALA A 253 -17.07 -6.06 -5.67
N PRO A 254 -18.24 -5.58 -6.10
CA PRO A 254 -19.50 -6.28 -5.84
C PRO A 254 -19.39 -7.76 -6.19
N ASP A 255 -19.64 -8.65 -5.23
CA ASP A 255 -19.52 -10.10 -5.43
C ASP A 255 -20.88 -10.74 -5.63
N TYR A 256 -21.82 -10.43 -4.76
CA TYR A 256 -23.22 -10.86 -4.87
C TYR A 256 -24.20 -9.77 -4.44
N VAL A 257 -25.42 -9.85 -4.98
CA VAL A 257 -26.47 -8.86 -4.74
C VAL A 257 -27.65 -9.52 -4.01
N MET A 258 -28.01 -8.96 -2.87
CA MET A 258 -29.23 -9.26 -2.14
C MET A 258 -30.27 -8.19 -2.52
N VAL A 259 -31.22 -8.56 -3.35
CA VAL A 259 -32.31 -7.68 -3.77
C VAL A 259 -33.64 -8.18 -3.24
N HIS A 260 -34.58 -7.27 -2.90
CA HIS A 260 -35.91 -7.65 -2.45
C HIS A 260 -36.59 -8.53 -3.52
N LYS A 261 -37.27 -9.60 -3.08
CA LYS A 261 -37.84 -10.62 -3.97
C LYS A 261 -38.72 -10.03 -5.08
N ASP A 262 -39.53 -9.01 -4.77
CA ASP A 262 -40.45 -8.37 -5.71
C ASP A 262 -39.76 -7.43 -6.72
N LYS A 263 -38.45 -7.16 -6.51
CA LYS A 263 -37.60 -6.33 -7.36
C LYS A 263 -36.55 -7.11 -8.14
N LYS A 264 -36.49 -8.44 -7.95
CA LYS A 264 -35.43 -9.27 -8.51
C LYS A 264 -35.39 -9.25 -10.03
N ASP A 265 -36.56 -9.46 -10.67
CA ASP A 265 -36.65 -9.55 -12.14
C ASP A 265 -36.39 -8.19 -12.80
N GLU A 266 -36.86 -7.10 -12.17
CA GLU A 266 -36.54 -5.73 -12.59
C GLU A 266 -35.02 -5.48 -12.51
N PHE A 267 -34.37 -5.86 -11.41
CA PHE A 267 -32.92 -5.70 -11.25
C PHE A 267 -32.13 -6.49 -12.31
N ILE A 268 -32.53 -7.73 -12.60
CA ILE A 268 -31.85 -8.57 -13.60
C ILE A 268 -31.99 -7.97 -15.00
N THR A 269 -33.15 -7.38 -15.31
CA THR A 269 -33.40 -6.74 -16.62
C THR A 269 -32.52 -5.48 -16.81
N GLU A 270 -32.26 -4.73 -15.74
CA GLU A 270 -31.51 -3.48 -15.78
C GLU A 270 -29.99 -3.68 -15.64
N ALA A 271 -29.53 -4.90 -15.27
CA ALA A 271 -28.14 -5.25 -15.07
C ALA A 271 -27.50 -5.84 -16.34
#